data_646ce8b34d2b9aa466e3edf89c3477a2
#
_entry.id   646ce8b34d2b9aa466e3edf89c3477a2
#
_cell.length_a   1.000
_cell.length_b   1.000
_cell.length_c   1.000
_cell.angle_alpha   90.00
_cell.angle_beta   90.00
_cell.angle_gamma   90.00
#
_symmetry.space_group_name_H-M   'P 1'
#
loop_
_entity.id
_entity.type
_entity.pdbx_description
1 polymer ?
#
loop_
_entity_poly.entity_id
_entity_poly.type
_entity_poly.pdbx_seq_one_letter_code
_entity_poly.pdbx_strand_id
1 'polypeptide(L)'
;MTIVATAKPAPYVDPSALTKLYIREPESAAMNAWRRRHPLALTVTHHGRAEITNAIGLAAFRQQITSEAWSDTIASFEEDFSDGRYVQSDILWRATLQRAVQLSREHTPTIGCRTLDILHIASALELEFKSFLTFDARQQRLARIVGLKLIIPKG
;
A
#
# COMPACT_ATOMS: atom_id res chain seq x y z
N MET A 1 -5.92 -30.03 -22.82
CA MET A 1 -5.96 -29.50 -21.45
C MET A 1 -5.21 -28.15 -21.49
N THR A 2 -5.96 -27.06 -21.50
CA THR A 2 -5.36 -25.74 -21.54
C THR A 2 -4.92 -25.39 -20.13
N ILE A 3 -3.63 -25.30 -19.89
CA ILE A 3 -3.08 -24.81 -18.63
C ILE A 3 -3.39 -23.31 -18.60
N VAL A 4 -4.46 -22.94 -17.87
CA VAL A 4 -4.69 -21.53 -17.54
C VAL A 4 -3.53 -21.13 -16.63
N ALA A 5 -2.63 -20.33 -17.14
CA ALA A 5 -1.60 -19.72 -16.33
C ALA A 5 -2.32 -18.92 -15.22
N THR A 6 -2.29 -19.43 -14.00
CA THR A 6 -2.83 -18.74 -12.86
C THR A 6 -2.05 -17.44 -12.71
N ALA A 7 -2.72 -16.31 -12.94
CA ALA A 7 -2.14 -15.00 -12.72
C ALA A 7 -1.57 -14.96 -11.30
N LYS A 8 -0.34 -14.47 -11.15
CA LYS A 8 0.26 -14.32 -9.81
C LYS A 8 -0.68 -13.45 -8.97
N PRO A 9 -0.99 -13.86 -7.71
CA PRO A 9 -1.86 -13.08 -6.86
C PRO A 9 -1.27 -11.68 -6.64
N ALA A 10 -2.15 -10.67 -6.57
CA ALA A 10 -1.74 -9.30 -6.31
C ALA A 10 -1.02 -9.19 -4.96
N PRO A 11 0.02 -8.34 -4.83
CA PRO A 11 0.65 -8.05 -3.56
C PRO A 11 -0.25 -7.19 -2.67
N TYR A 12 0.04 -7.18 -1.37
CA TYR A 12 -0.37 -6.07 -0.53
C TYR A 12 0.49 -4.86 -0.91
N VAL A 13 -0.16 -3.77 -1.27
CA VAL A 13 0.55 -2.54 -1.65
C VAL A 13 0.44 -1.54 -0.52
N ASP A 14 1.58 -1.07 -0.02
CA ASP A 14 1.60 -0.05 1.01
C ASP A 14 0.93 1.24 0.50
N PRO A 15 0.11 1.91 1.32
CA PRO A 15 -0.56 3.15 0.93
C PRO A 15 0.38 4.25 0.43
N SER A 16 1.59 4.33 0.95
CA SER A 16 2.60 5.28 0.46
C SER A 16 2.99 5.03 -1.01
N ALA A 17 2.99 3.77 -1.44
CA ALA A 17 3.22 3.42 -2.83
C ALA A 17 2.00 3.74 -3.71
N LEU A 18 0.79 3.48 -3.22
CA LEU A 18 -0.45 3.84 -3.94
C LEU A 18 -0.60 5.36 -4.10
N THR A 19 -0.21 6.13 -3.10
CA THR A 19 -0.24 7.61 -3.16
C THR A 19 0.56 8.14 -4.34
N LYS A 20 1.63 7.47 -4.74
CA LYS A 20 2.46 7.85 -5.90
C LYS A 20 1.75 7.77 -7.24
N LEU A 21 0.60 7.09 -7.29
CA LEU A 21 -0.28 7.07 -8.47
C LEU A 21 -1.13 8.35 -8.60
N TYR A 22 -1.29 9.10 -7.52
CA TYR A 22 -2.16 10.28 -7.43
C TYR A 22 -1.37 11.57 -7.24
N ILE A 23 -0.27 11.50 -6.50
CA ILE A 23 0.62 12.64 -6.23
C ILE A 23 1.99 12.35 -6.84
N ARG A 24 2.53 13.34 -7.54
CA ARG A 24 3.84 13.21 -8.18
C ARG A 24 4.95 13.22 -7.12
N GLU A 25 5.65 12.10 -7.02
CA GLU A 25 6.78 11.86 -6.13
C GLU A 25 7.91 11.17 -6.90
N PRO A 26 9.12 11.03 -6.33
CA PRO A 26 10.27 10.47 -7.06
C PRO A 26 10.03 9.13 -7.74
N GLU A 27 9.30 8.21 -7.10
CA GLU A 27 9.06 6.87 -7.63
C GLU A 27 7.72 6.72 -8.38
N SER A 28 7.04 7.82 -8.66
CA SER A 28 5.73 7.80 -9.37
C SER A 28 5.83 7.15 -10.74
N ALA A 29 6.89 7.41 -11.50
CA ALA A 29 7.08 6.80 -12.81
C ALA A 29 7.19 5.27 -12.71
N ALA A 30 7.98 4.77 -11.77
CA ALA A 30 8.14 3.34 -11.51
C ALA A 30 6.83 2.69 -11.06
N MET A 31 6.09 3.35 -10.16
CA MET A 31 4.81 2.84 -9.66
C MET A 31 3.75 2.82 -10.76
N ASN A 32 3.65 3.86 -11.59
CA ASN A 32 2.74 3.90 -12.73
C ASN A 32 3.06 2.81 -13.75
N ALA A 33 4.33 2.60 -14.06
CA ALA A 33 4.77 1.55 -14.97
C ALA A 33 4.40 0.16 -14.44
N TRP A 34 4.64 -0.08 -13.15
CA TRP A 34 4.24 -1.33 -12.50
C TRP A 34 2.72 -1.53 -12.57
N ARG A 35 1.94 -0.50 -12.23
CA ARG A 35 0.48 -0.56 -12.22
C ARG A 35 -0.10 -0.89 -13.60
N ARG A 36 0.44 -0.32 -14.66
CA ARG A 36 0.01 -0.64 -16.04
C ARG A 36 0.27 -2.09 -16.42
N ARG A 37 1.38 -2.65 -15.96
CA ARG A 37 1.73 -4.07 -16.21
C ARG A 37 0.95 -5.05 -15.34
N HIS A 38 0.35 -4.57 -14.25
CA HIS A 38 -0.38 -5.39 -13.27
C HIS A 38 -1.76 -4.78 -13.02
N PRO A 39 -2.70 -4.88 -13.99
CA PRO A 39 -4.03 -4.27 -13.89
C PRO A 39 -5.01 -5.08 -13.03
N LEU A 40 -4.51 -5.73 -11.98
CA LEU A 40 -5.30 -6.50 -11.04
C LEU A 40 -5.98 -5.59 -10.03
N ALA A 41 -7.13 -6.03 -9.48
CA ALA A 41 -7.72 -5.36 -8.34
C ALA A 41 -6.77 -5.45 -7.14
N LEU A 42 -6.48 -4.30 -6.53
CA LEU A 42 -5.61 -4.21 -5.35
C LEU A 42 -6.47 -4.06 -4.09
N THR A 43 -6.05 -4.72 -3.03
CA THR A 43 -6.69 -4.58 -1.73
C THR A 43 -6.25 -3.29 -1.06
N VAL A 44 -7.23 -2.51 -0.59
CA VAL A 44 -7.01 -1.32 0.24
C VAL A 44 -7.79 -1.50 1.53
N THR A 45 -7.11 -1.42 2.66
CA THR A 45 -7.75 -1.48 3.97
C THR A 45 -8.43 -0.15 4.30
N HIS A 46 -9.35 -0.14 5.29
CA HIS A 46 -9.99 1.09 5.73
C HIS A 46 -8.98 2.14 6.21
N HIS A 47 -7.98 1.72 7.01
CA HIS A 47 -6.92 2.63 7.44
C HIS A 47 -6.00 3.05 6.29
N GLY A 48 -5.77 2.19 5.31
CA GLY A 48 -5.03 2.54 4.09
C GLY A 48 -5.75 3.60 3.26
N ARG A 49 -7.08 3.49 3.12
CA ARG A 49 -7.89 4.50 2.45
C ARG A 49 -7.83 5.85 3.16
N ALA A 50 -7.95 5.85 4.49
CA ALA A 50 -7.80 7.06 5.29
C ALA A 50 -6.42 7.70 5.13
N GLU A 51 -5.38 6.89 5.11
CA GLU A 51 -4.00 7.34 4.95
C GLU A 51 -3.75 7.99 3.58
N ILE A 52 -4.22 7.38 2.50
CA ILE A 52 -4.10 7.94 1.14
C ILE A 52 -4.90 9.24 1.02
N THR A 53 -6.13 9.26 1.51
CA THR A 53 -6.97 10.46 1.51
C THR A 53 -6.29 11.61 2.24
N ASN A 54 -5.72 11.33 3.41
CA ASN A 54 -4.98 12.33 4.18
C ASN A 54 -3.70 12.78 3.47
N ALA A 55 -2.98 11.88 2.83
CA ALA A 55 -1.76 12.22 2.09
C ALA A 55 -2.06 13.18 0.91
N ILE A 56 -3.15 12.95 0.20
CA ILE A 56 -3.62 13.87 -0.87
C ILE A 56 -3.99 15.24 -0.28
N GLY A 57 -4.66 15.26 0.87
CA GLY A 57 -4.97 16.50 1.59
C GLY A 57 -3.73 17.27 2.04
N LEU A 58 -2.71 16.55 2.54
CA LEU A 58 -1.44 17.16 2.93
C LEU A 58 -0.69 17.78 1.74
N ALA A 59 -0.78 17.17 0.56
CA ALA A 59 -0.20 17.74 -0.65
C ALA A 59 -0.85 19.10 -0.99
N ALA A 60 -2.15 19.23 -0.82
CA ALA A 60 -2.85 20.51 -0.98
C ALA A 60 -2.45 21.52 0.09
N PHE A 61 -2.40 21.11 1.35
CA PHE A 61 -1.96 21.99 2.46
C PHE A 61 -0.55 22.51 2.25
N ARG A 62 0.35 21.68 1.73
CA ARG A 62 1.74 22.05 1.43
C ARG A 62 1.89 22.79 0.10
N GLN A 63 0.79 23.10 -0.56
CA GLN A 63 0.78 23.80 -1.86
C GLN A 63 1.53 23.05 -2.98
N GLN A 64 1.63 21.74 -2.87
CA GLN A 64 2.17 20.87 -3.92
C GLN A 64 1.17 20.68 -5.06
N ILE A 65 -0.11 20.78 -4.76
CA ILE A 65 -1.21 20.77 -5.72
C ILE A 65 -2.19 21.88 -5.38
N THR A 66 -2.95 22.35 -6.38
CA THR A 66 -4.01 23.35 -6.19
C THR A 66 -5.25 22.74 -5.50
N SER A 67 -6.17 23.59 -5.00
CA SER A 67 -7.44 23.13 -4.43
C SER A 67 -8.30 22.40 -5.48
N GLU A 68 -8.28 22.84 -6.73
CA GLU A 68 -8.99 22.16 -7.83
C GLU A 68 -8.37 20.77 -8.09
N ALA A 69 -7.05 20.71 -8.22
CA ALA A 69 -6.34 19.44 -8.40
C ALA A 69 -6.56 18.48 -7.21
N TRP A 70 -6.64 19.00 -5.99
CA TRP A 70 -7.00 18.19 -4.82
C TRP A 70 -8.38 17.56 -4.98
N SER A 71 -9.40 18.34 -5.34
CA SER A 71 -10.76 17.84 -5.53
C SER A 71 -10.82 16.77 -6.63
N ASP A 72 -10.18 17.01 -7.76
CA ASP A 72 -10.13 16.07 -8.89
C ASP A 72 -9.37 14.78 -8.51
N THR A 73 -8.30 14.91 -7.74
CA THR A 73 -7.50 13.77 -7.30
C THR A 73 -8.27 12.89 -6.32
N ILE A 74 -9.00 13.48 -5.37
CA ILE A 74 -9.88 12.74 -4.46
C ILE A 74 -10.97 12.02 -5.24
N ALA A 75 -11.61 12.68 -6.19
CA ALA A 75 -12.64 12.06 -7.03
C ALA A 75 -12.07 10.88 -7.82
N SER A 76 -10.90 11.03 -8.43
CA SER A 76 -10.22 9.97 -9.16
C SER A 76 -9.87 8.77 -8.26
N PHE A 77 -9.41 9.03 -7.05
CA PHE A 77 -9.13 7.96 -6.07
C PHE A 77 -10.41 7.20 -5.68
N GLU A 78 -11.52 7.90 -5.45
CA GLU A 78 -12.80 7.28 -5.13
C GLU A 78 -13.39 6.50 -6.33
N GLU A 79 -13.22 6.99 -7.55
CA GLU A 79 -13.64 6.28 -8.77
C GLU A 79 -12.93 4.95 -8.93
N ASP A 80 -11.66 4.84 -8.54
CA ASP A 80 -10.91 3.60 -8.62
C ASP A 80 -11.54 2.47 -7.78
N PHE A 81 -12.24 2.79 -6.69
CA PHE A 81 -13.05 1.81 -5.96
C PHE A 81 -14.33 1.43 -6.73
N SER A 82 -15.03 2.43 -7.28
CA SER A 82 -16.26 2.20 -8.04
C SER A 82 -15.99 1.40 -9.31
N ASP A 83 -14.84 1.60 -9.93
CA ASP A 83 -14.42 0.89 -11.15
C ASP A 83 -13.82 -0.50 -10.85
N GLY A 84 -13.76 -0.90 -9.60
CA GLY A 84 -13.21 -2.20 -9.20
C GLY A 84 -11.69 -2.33 -9.30
N ARG A 85 -10.97 -1.22 -9.41
CA ARG A 85 -9.50 -1.20 -9.40
C ARG A 85 -8.95 -1.43 -8.00
N TYR A 86 -9.71 -1.03 -6.98
CA TYR A 86 -9.47 -1.33 -5.58
C TYR A 86 -10.63 -2.08 -4.97
N VAL A 87 -10.32 -2.99 -4.07
CA VAL A 87 -11.27 -3.67 -3.21
C VAL A 87 -10.96 -3.25 -1.77
N GLN A 88 -11.92 -2.59 -1.14
CA GLN A 88 -11.79 -2.22 0.26
C GLN A 88 -12.01 -3.46 1.12
N SER A 89 -11.04 -3.75 1.99
CA SER A 89 -11.05 -4.95 2.82
C SER A 89 -11.06 -4.61 4.29
N ASP A 90 -11.93 -5.30 5.04
CA ASP A 90 -11.89 -5.31 6.48
C ASP A 90 -10.72 -6.17 6.98
N ILE A 91 -10.22 -5.83 8.15
CA ILE A 91 -9.25 -6.65 8.87
C ILE A 91 -9.81 -7.05 10.24
N LEU A 92 -9.31 -8.13 10.79
CA LEU A 92 -9.57 -8.51 12.17
C LEU A 92 -8.72 -7.62 13.08
N TRP A 93 -9.26 -6.47 13.48
CA TRP A 93 -8.52 -5.42 14.17
C TRP A 93 -7.78 -5.92 15.40
N ARG A 94 -8.43 -6.72 16.24
CA ARG A 94 -7.77 -7.26 17.44
C ARG A 94 -6.55 -8.09 17.08
N ALA A 95 -6.68 -9.04 16.18
CA ALA A 95 -5.57 -9.89 15.76
C ALA A 95 -4.47 -9.10 15.08
N THR A 96 -4.84 -8.14 14.21
CA THR A 96 -3.89 -7.29 13.50
C THR A 96 -3.10 -6.40 14.47
N LEU A 97 -3.76 -5.78 15.45
CA LEU A 97 -3.10 -4.95 16.45
C LEU A 97 -2.20 -5.78 17.39
N GLN A 98 -2.62 -6.98 17.79
CA GLN A 98 -1.77 -7.89 18.56
C GLN A 98 -0.52 -8.27 17.78
N ARG A 99 -0.65 -8.58 16.50
CA ARG A 99 0.50 -8.84 15.63
C ARG A 99 1.39 -7.62 15.47
N ALA A 100 0.83 -6.43 15.31
CA ALA A 100 1.61 -5.19 15.23
C ALA A 100 2.40 -4.94 16.52
N VAL A 101 1.82 -5.19 17.69
CA VAL A 101 2.52 -5.10 18.98
C VAL A 101 3.69 -6.10 19.02
N GLN A 102 3.46 -7.33 18.61
CA GLN A 102 4.51 -8.36 18.55
C GLN A 102 5.66 -7.94 17.63
N LEU A 103 5.34 -7.53 16.40
CA LEU A 103 6.34 -7.06 15.42
C LEU A 103 7.12 -5.87 15.93
N SER A 104 6.44 -4.93 16.61
CA SER A 104 7.10 -3.76 17.21
C SER A 104 8.08 -4.15 18.29
N ARG A 105 7.71 -5.08 19.17
CA ARG A 105 8.60 -5.59 20.23
C ARG A 105 9.84 -6.26 19.67
N GLU A 106 9.67 -7.07 18.63
CA GLU A 106 10.74 -7.89 18.08
C GLU A 106 11.67 -7.11 17.15
N HIS A 107 11.13 -6.11 16.42
CA HIS A 107 11.86 -5.53 15.28
C HIS A 107 12.06 -4.02 15.33
N THR A 108 11.18 -3.24 15.97
CA THR A 108 11.33 -1.77 15.98
C THR A 108 12.65 -1.29 16.56
N PRO A 109 13.19 -1.88 17.65
CA PRO A 109 14.47 -1.42 18.20
C PRO A 109 15.65 -1.53 17.21
N THR A 110 15.55 -2.43 16.23
CA THR A 110 16.60 -2.67 15.24
C THR A 110 16.31 -1.98 13.90
N ILE A 111 15.05 -1.95 13.47
CA ILE A 111 14.67 -1.46 12.14
C ILE A 111 14.14 -0.04 12.17
N GLY A 112 13.42 0.34 13.23
CA GLY A 112 12.87 1.68 13.41
C GLY A 112 11.67 2.00 12.52
N CYS A 113 10.83 1.00 12.17
CA CYS A 113 9.57 1.23 11.49
C CYS A 113 8.61 2.05 12.35
N ARG A 114 7.83 2.90 11.72
CA ARG A 114 6.76 3.65 12.38
C ARG A 114 5.52 2.76 12.55
N THR A 115 4.62 3.18 13.44
CA THR A 115 3.42 2.40 13.78
C THR A 115 2.58 2.02 12.56
N LEU A 116 2.30 2.97 11.64
CA LEU A 116 1.50 2.67 10.44
C LEU A 116 2.22 1.71 9.50
N ASP A 117 3.54 1.82 9.36
CA ASP A 117 4.32 0.92 8.52
C ASP A 117 4.22 -0.53 9.03
N ILE A 118 4.29 -0.70 10.34
CA ILE A 118 4.11 -2.02 10.99
C ILE A 118 2.68 -2.51 10.85
N LEU A 119 1.70 -1.63 11.00
CA LEU A 119 0.29 -1.99 10.89
C LEU A 119 -0.04 -2.52 9.49
N HIS A 120 0.57 -1.98 8.44
CA HIS A 120 0.39 -2.50 7.08
C HIS A 120 1.04 -3.87 6.88
N ILE A 121 2.22 -4.10 7.44
CA ILE A 121 2.84 -5.44 7.43
C ILE A 121 1.96 -6.44 8.21
N ALA A 122 1.47 -6.07 9.38
CA ALA A 122 0.58 -6.90 10.18
C ALA A 122 -0.73 -7.20 9.42
N SER A 123 -1.30 -6.20 8.75
CA SER A 123 -2.51 -6.37 7.91
C SER A 123 -2.26 -7.34 6.75
N ALA A 124 -1.13 -7.22 6.08
CA ALA A 124 -0.75 -8.12 5.01
C ALA A 124 -0.65 -9.57 5.48
N LEU A 125 -0.04 -9.79 6.65
CA LEU A 125 0.09 -11.12 7.25
C LEU A 125 -1.27 -11.70 7.67
N GLU A 126 -2.12 -10.92 8.33
CA GLU A 126 -3.45 -11.35 8.76
C GLU A 126 -4.40 -11.62 7.58
N LEU A 127 -4.25 -10.89 6.48
CA LEU A 127 -4.98 -11.11 5.23
C LEU A 127 -4.34 -12.22 4.35
N GLU A 128 -3.29 -12.88 4.85
CA GLU A 128 -2.60 -13.98 4.21
C GLU A 128 -1.94 -13.65 2.86
N PHE A 129 -1.57 -12.39 2.65
CA PHE A 129 -0.76 -12.01 1.49
C PHE A 129 0.61 -12.70 1.51
N LYS A 130 1.12 -13.02 0.34
CA LYS A 130 2.44 -13.66 0.18
C LYS A 130 3.51 -12.68 -0.29
N SER A 131 3.09 -11.54 -0.82
CA SER A 131 3.98 -10.50 -1.33
C SER A 131 3.56 -9.11 -0.86
N PHE A 132 4.53 -8.23 -0.76
CA PHE A 132 4.37 -6.87 -0.25
C PHE A 132 5.13 -5.89 -1.14
N LEU A 133 4.46 -4.81 -1.54
CA LEU A 133 5.04 -3.78 -2.38
C LEU A 133 5.21 -2.49 -1.58
N THR A 134 6.43 -2.01 -1.47
CA THR A 134 6.76 -0.74 -0.83
C THR A 134 8.08 -0.18 -1.35
N PHE A 135 8.23 1.14 -1.29
CA PHE A 135 9.48 1.84 -1.54
C PHE A 135 10.24 2.20 -0.26
N ASP A 136 9.62 2.04 0.91
CA ASP A 136 10.25 2.37 2.19
C ASP A 136 11.27 1.30 2.60
N ALA A 137 12.53 1.70 2.78
CA ALA A 137 13.63 0.77 3.06
C ALA A 137 13.47 0.01 4.40
N ARG A 138 12.90 0.65 5.42
CA ARG A 138 12.66 0.02 6.73
C ARG A 138 11.56 -1.03 6.61
N GLN A 139 10.48 -0.68 5.93
CA GLN A 139 9.37 -1.59 5.68
C GLN A 139 9.79 -2.76 4.77
N GLN A 140 10.68 -2.53 3.79
CA GLN A 140 11.29 -3.58 2.97
C GLN A 140 12.05 -4.59 3.82
N ARG A 141 12.85 -4.11 4.77
CA ARG A 141 13.59 -4.98 5.69
C ARG A 141 12.65 -5.82 6.55
N LEU A 142 11.62 -5.21 7.12
CA LEU A 142 10.65 -5.91 7.94
C LEU A 142 9.87 -6.95 7.12
N ALA A 143 9.42 -6.59 5.92
CA ALA A 143 8.71 -7.51 5.03
C ALA A 143 9.51 -8.77 4.75
N ARG A 144 10.82 -8.64 4.47
CA ARG A 144 11.70 -9.79 4.26
C ARG A 144 11.83 -10.67 5.50
N ILE A 145 11.99 -10.05 6.67
CA ILE A 145 12.17 -10.78 7.95
C ILE A 145 10.92 -11.62 8.25
N VAL A 146 9.73 -11.10 8.00
CA VAL A 146 8.47 -11.82 8.27
C VAL A 146 8.06 -12.79 7.16
N GLY A 147 8.88 -12.94 6.12
CA GLY A 147 8.67 -13.93 5.05
C GLY A 147 7.78 -13.47 3.91
N LEU A 148 7.50 -12.18 3.78
CA LEU A 148 6.80 -11.63 2.63
C LEU A 148 7.76 -11.46 1.45
N LYS A 149 7.34 -11.88 0.27
CA LYS A 149 8.10 -11.62 -0.96
C LYS A 149 8.01 -10.14 -1.29
N LEU A 150 9.15 -9.48 -1.32
CA LEU A 150 9.22 -8.05 -1.58
C LEU A 150 9.11 -7.75 -3.08
N ILE A 151 8.29 -6.77 -3.41
CA ILE A 151 8.17 -6.19 -4.75
C ILE A 151 8.60 -4.72 -4.67
N ILE A 152 9.62 -4.37 -5.46
CA ILE A 152 10.10 -3.00 -5.60
C ILE A 152 9.99 -2.64 -7.08
N PRO A 153 9.00 -1.82 -7.47
CA PRO A 153 8.86 -1.40 -8.85
C PRO A 153 10.10 -0.64 -9.34
N LYS A 154 10.51 -0.92 -10.57
CA LYS A 154 11.62 -0.23 -11.24
C LYS A 154 11.07 0.57 -12.39
N GLY A 155 11.64 1.73 -12.60
CA GLY A 155 11.32 2.60 -13.73
C GLY A 155 11.88 2.08 -15.04
#